data_b384ba86c0bbb0d9e0a67e6b50b0720c
#
_entry.id   b384ba86c0bbb0d9e0a67e6b50b0720c
#
_cell.length_a   1.000
_cell.length_b   1.000
_cell.length_c   1.000
_cell.angle_alpha   90.00
_cell.angle_beta   90.00
_cell.angle_gamma   90.00
#
_symmetry.space_group_name_H-M   'P 1'
#
loop_
_entity.id
_entity.type
_entity.pdbx_description
1 polymer ?
#
loop_
_entity_poly.entity_id
_entity_poly.type
_entity_poly.pdbx_seq_one_letter_code
_entity_poly.pdbx_strand_id
1 'polypeptide(L)'
;MRHTGLMLVGVAAALISISPAGATMRITGDPGGPIIAYVERFEAARVSGEPIIIDGACLSACTLAIGLLPRRQVCATPKAVLGFHAAWRPTPNGGQVTSPLVTQVMYEVYPANVRKWISRHGGLSRRLILLKGRELAAMVPACDAGPAIRTHPPSTRTIRS
;
A
#
# COMPACT_ATOMS: atom_id res chain seq x y z
N MET A 1 -16.10 -19.50 -70.58
CA MET A 1 -15.26 -18.67 -69.70
C MET A 1 -15.76 -18.85 -68.30
N ARG A 2 -15.03 -19.61 -67.47
CA ARG A 2 -15.39 -19.91 -66.05
C ARG A 2 -14.54 -19.04 -65.17
N HIS A 3 -15.17 -18.13 -64.39
CA HIS A 3 -14.50 -17.32 -63.42
C HIS A 3 -14.51 -18.02 -62.06
N THR A 4 -13.34 -18.49 -61.61
CA THR A 4 -13.14 -19.10 -60.29
C THR A 4 -12.83 -17.94 -59.30
N GLY A 5 -13.82 -17.61 -58.46
CA GLY A 5 -13.63 -16.61 -57.38
C GLY A 5 -12.87 -17.25 -56.22
N LEU A 6 -11.72 -16.68 -55.89
CA LEU A 6 -10.90 -17.05 -54.73
C LEU A 6 -11.39 -16.26 -53.49
N MET A 7 -12.04 -16.94 -52.52
CA MET A 7 -12.40 -16.32 -51.24
C MET A 7 -11.18 -16.31 -50.31
N LEU A 8 -10.69 -15.13 -49.99
CA LEU A 8 -9.68 -14.90 -48.96
C LEU A 8 -10.38 -14.86 -47.58
N VAL A 9 -10.19 -15.94 -46.80
CA VAL A 9 -10.60 -15.94 -45.39
C VAL A 9 -9.53 -15.25 -44.58
N GLY A 10 -9.83 -14.03 -44.11
CA GLY A 10 -8.97 -13.28 -43.22
C GLY A 10 -9.06 -13.80 -41.78
N VAL A 11 -8.00 -14.40 -41.27
CA VAL A 11 -7.87 -14.79 -39.86
C VAL A 11 -7.47 -13.53 -39.05
N ALA A 12 -8.41 -12.99 -38.27
CA ALA A 12 -8.14 -11.94 -37.32
C ALA A 12 -7.45 -12.55 -36.10
N ALA A 13 -6.15 -12.32 -35.94
CA ALA A 13 -5.40 -12.67 -34.74
C ALA A 13 -5.75 -11.69 -33.59
N ALA A 14 -6.51 -12.13 -32.61
CA ALA A 14 -6.75 -11.37 -31.38
C ALA A 14 -5.46 -11.34 -30.53
N LEU A 15 -4.82 -10.19 -30.44
CA LEU A 15 -3.69 -9.95 -29.55
C LEU A 15 -4.21 -9.91 -28.11
N ILE A 16 -4.04 -10.98 -27.37
CA ILE A 16 -4.28 -11.06 -25.92
C ILE A 16 -3.13 -10.31 -25.24
N SER A 17 -3.40 -9.07 -24.80
CA SER A 17 -2.47 -8.31 -23.97
C SER A 17 -2.41 -8.96 -22.59
N ILE A 18 -1.39 -9.77 -22.34
CA ILE A 18 -1.06 -10.29 -21.00
C ILE A 18 -0.42 -9.13 -20.25
N SER A 19 -1.20 -8.43 -19.40
CA SER A 19 -0.62 -7.50 -18.41
C SER A 19 0.21 -8.33 -17.43
N PRO A 20 1.49 -8.01 -17.21
CA PRO A 20 2.26 -8.68 -16.17
C PRO A 20 1.55 -8.48 -14.84
N ALA A 21 1.28 -9.55 -14.11
CA ALA A 21 0.82 -9.47 -12.73
C ALA A 21 1.91 -8.69 -11.96
N GLY A 22 1.64 -7.42 -11.64
CA GLY A 22 2.58 -6.55 -10.95
C GLY A 22 3.02 -7.20 -9.64
N ALA A 23 4.31 -7.14 -9.33
CA ALA A 23 4.83 -7.55 -8.03
C ALA A 23 4.04 -6.82 -6.93
N THR A 24 3.79 -7.51 -5.81
CA THR A 24 3.13 -6.91 -4.64
C THR A 24 4.13 -6.86 -3.50
N MET A 25 4.41 -5.66 -2.99
CA MET A 25 5.28 -5.49 -1.84
C MET A 25 4.52 -5.77 -0.54
N ARG A 26 4.93 -6.80 0.19
CA ARG A 26 4.38 -7.13 1.52
C ARG A 26 5.35 -6.77 2.62
N ILE A 27 4.92 -5.91 3.55
CA ILE A 27 5.70 -5.46 4.71
C ILE A 27 5.22 -6.25 5.94
N THR A 28 6.00 -7.24 6.37
CA THR A 28 5.71 -8.06 7.56
C THR A 28 6.42 -7.57 8.81
N GLY A 29 7.49 -6.78 8.64
CA GLY A 29 8.27 -6.16 9.70
C GLY A 29 9.33 -5.24 9.11
N ASP A 30 9.20 -3.95 9.35
CA ASP A 30 10.12 -2.92 8.83
C ASP A 30 10.36 -1.86 9.93
N PRO A 31 11.56 -1.78 10.51
CA PRO A 31 11.89 -0.84 11.58
C PRO A 31 12.05 0.61 11.09
N GLY A 32 12.02 0.85 9.78
CA GLY A 32 12.38 2.11 9.16
C GLY A 32 13.88 2.24 8.92
N GLY A 33 14.30 3.44 8.53
CA GLY A 33 15.68 3.71 8.15
C GLY A 33 15.88 5.10 7.55
N PRO A 34 16.89 5.30 6.71
CA PRO A 34 17.14 6.56 6.03
C PRO A 34 15.93 6.99 5.19
N ILE A 35 15.37 8.16 5.48
CA ILE A 35 14.13 8.68 4.90
C ILE A 35 14.19 8.69 3.37
N ILE A 36 15.31 9.13 2.80
CA ILE A 36 15.48 9.22 1.34
C ILE A 36 15.28 7.87 0.65
N ALA A 37 15.84 6.80 1.22
CA ALA A 37 15.68 5.45 0.66
C ALA A 37 14.19 5.01 0.63
N TYR A 38 13.39 5.42 1.62
CA TYR A 38 11.96 5.13 1.65
C TYR A 38 11.17 6.00 0.67
N VAL A 39 11.54 7.26 0.52
CA VAL A 39 10.94 8.14 -0.49
C VAL A 39 11.16 7.57 -1.88
N GLU A 40 12.41 7.22 -2.23
CA GLU A 40 12.75 6.61 -3.52
C GLU A 40 11.99 5.28 -3.76
N ARG A 41 11.97 4.41 -2.75
CA ARG A 41 11.26 3.12 -2.81
C ARG A 41 9.77 3.29 -3.07
N PHE A 42 9.10 4.17 -2.33
CA PHE A 42 7.67 4.38 -2.47
C PHE A 42 7.32 5.19 -3.71
N GLU A 43 8.19 6.08 -4.15
CA GLU A 43 8.01 6.78 -5.43
C GLU A 43 8.11 5.79 -6.62
N ALA A 44 9.07 4.87 -6.59
CA ALA A 44 9.17 3.81 -7.59
C ALA A 44 7.90 2.93 -7.60
N ALA A 45 7.39 2.53 -6.42
CA ALA A 45 6.15 1.79 -6.30
C ALA A 45 4.94 2.61 -6.81
N ARG A 46 4.90 3.91 -6.53
CA ARG A 46 3.85 4.82 -7.01
C ARG A 46 3.81 4.88 -8.54
N VAL A 47 4.97 4.98 -9.19
CA VAL A 47 5.10 5.05 -10.64
C VAL A 47 4.77 3.72 -11.31
N SER A 48 5.24 2.60 -10.76
CA SER A 48 4.97 1.26 -11.30
C SER A 48 3.53 0.78 -11.07
N GLY A 49 2.80 1.40 -10.13
CA GLY A 49 1.48 0.94 -9.70
C GLY A 49 1.54 -0.26 -8.75
N GLU A 50 2.72 -0.63 -8.23
CA GLU A 50 2.91 -1.78 -7.34
C GLU A 50 2.08 -1.63 -6.05
N PRO A 51 1.18 -2.60 -5.72
CA PRO A 51 0.42 -2.56 -4.48
C PRO A 51 1.32 -2.83 -3.28
N ILE A 52 1.06 -2.11 -2.16
CA ILE A 52 1.75 -2.32 -0.89
C ILE A 52 0.77 -2.86 0.15
N ILE A 53 1.10 -4.00 0.73
CA ILE A 53 0.36 -4.65 1.81
C ILE A 53 1.16 -4.51 3.11
N ILE A 54 0.62 -3.77 4.07
CA ILE A 54 1.20 -3.69 5.41
C ILE A 54 0.59 -4.84 6.23
N ASP A 55 1.41 -5.87 6.54
CA ASP A 55 0.99 -7.12 7.21
C ASP A 55 1.74 -7.36 8.53
N GLY A 56 2.27 -6.32 9.12
CA GLY A 56 3.03 -6.36 10.37
C GLY A 56 3.47 -4.97 10.79
N ALA A 57 4.58 -4.89 11.53
CA ALA A 57 5.15 -3.62 11.97
C ALA A 57 5.74 -2.85 10.79
N CYS A 58 5.33 -1.60 10.64
CA CYS A 58 5.88 -0.62 9.69
C CYS A 58 6.19 0.65 10.49
N LEU A 59 7.45 0.84 10.85
CA LEU A 59 7.85 1.87 11.81
C LEU A 59 8.66 2.98 11.12
N SER A 60 8.65 4.17 11.71
CA SER A 60 9.49 5.30 11.28
C SER A 60 9.28 5.64 9.78
N ALA A 61 10.35 5.73 8.99
CA ALA A 61 10.29 6.05 7.57
C ALA A 61 9.41 5.10 6.73
N CYS A 62 9.20 3.85 7.18
CA CYS A 62 8.28 2.93 6.55
C CYS A 62 6.85 3.49 6.51
N THR A 63 6.41 4.26 7.50
CA THR A 63 5.07 4.85 7.55
C THR A 63 4.80 5.89 6.46
N LEU A 64 5.82 6.38 5.77
CA LEU A 64 5.67 7.29 4.63
C LEU A 64 4.86 6.66 3.49
N ALA A 65 4.78 5.32 3.43
CA ALA A 65 3.94 4.60 2.46
C ALA A 65 2.50 5.13 2.40
N ILE A 66 1.89 5.40 3.57
CA ILE A 66 0.48 5.84 3.64
C ILE A 66 0.25 7.29 3.20
N GLY A 67 1.31 8.06 3.01
CA GLY A 67 1.23 9.45 2.57
C GLY A 67 1.76 9.67 1.16
N LEU A 68 2.76 8.91 0.74
CA LEU A 68 3.38 9.02 -0.59
C LEU A 68 2.60 8.24 -1.67
N LEU A 69 1.87 7.19 -1.27
CA LEU A 69 1.12 6.36 -2.21
C LEU A 69 -0.36 6.74 -2.28
N PRO A 70 -0.98 6.61 -3.45
CA PRO A 70 -2.43 6.70 -3.56
C PRO A 70 -3.13 5.67 -2.66
N ARG A 71 -4.28 6.03 -2.05
CA ARG A 71 -5.03 5.13 -1.14
C ARG A 71 -5.35 3.76 -1.74
N ARG A 72 -5.53 3.66 -3.05
CA ARG A 72 -5.79 2.39 -3.74
C ARG A 72 -4.57 1.48 -3.84
N GLN A 73 -3.38 2.01 -3.59
CA GLN A 73 -2.10 1.31 -3.75
C GLN A 73 -1.54 0.78 -2.42
N VAL A 74 -2.11 1.19 -1.29
CA VAL A 74 -1.68 0.75 0.06
C VAL A 74 -2.86 0.28 0.87
N CYS A 75 -2.71 -0.88 1.51
CA CYS A 75 -3.69 -1.43 2.43
C CYS A 75 -3.03 -2.01 3.67
N ALA A 76 -3.80 -2.18 4.74
CA ALA A 76 -3.35 -2.75 6.01
C ALA A 76 -4.16 -4.00 6.36
N THR A 77 -3.47 -5.06 6.80
CA THR A 77 -4.12 -6.24 7.38
C THR A 77 -4.44 -5.99 8.87
N PRO A 78 -5.22 -6.84 9.53
CA PRO A 78 -5.44 -6.75 10.96
C PRO A 78 -4.16 -6.85 11.83
N LYS A 79 -3.06 -7.37 11.28
CA LYS A 79 -1.76 -7.48 11.95
C LYS A 79 -0.93 -6.20 11.86
N ALA A 80 -1.32 -5.25 11.00
CA ALA A 80 -0.55 -4.05 10.75
C ALA A 80 -0.45 -3.16 12.00
N VAL A 81 0.75 -2.62 12.20
CA VAL A 81 1.06 -1.63 13.24
C VAL A 81 1.90 -0.54 12.61
N LEU A 82 1.43 0.69 12.61
CA LEU A 82 2.20 1.85 12.15
C LEU A 82 2.82 2.57 13.35
N GLY A 83 4.13 2.79 13.30
CA GLY A 83 4.86 3.45 14.38
C GLY A 83 5.48 4.77 13.95
N PHE A 84 5.09 5.86 14.63
CA PHE A 84 5.50 7.22 14.29
C PHE A 84 6.40 7.81 15.38
N HIS A 85 7.44 8.49 14.98
CA HIS A 85 8.31 9.31 15.85
C HIS A 85 8.98 10.44 15.06
N ALA A 86 9.63 11.36 15.76
CA ALA A 86 10.38 12.44 15.12
C ALA A 86 11.59 11.91 14.33
N ALA A 87 11.89 12.53 13.21
CA ALA A 87 13.12 12.27 12.48
C ALA A 87 14.35 12.62 13.32
N TRP A 88 15.38 11.84 13.20
CA TRP A 88 16.66 12.08 13.87
C TRP A 88 17.84 11.81 12.93
N ARG A 89 18.98 12.35 13.27
CA ARG A 89 20.25 12.10 12.62
C ARG A 89 21.29 11.64 13.63
N PRO A 90 22.25 10.78 13.22
CA PRO A 90 23.35 10.44 14.12
C PRO A 90 24.24 11.64 14.40
N THR A 91 24.88 11.62 15.54
CA THR A 91 25.94 12.58 15.90
C THR A 91 27.30 11.91 15.81
N PRO A 92 28.42 12.69 15.66
CA PRO A 92 29.77 12.13 15.62
C PRO A 92 30.13 11.26 16.84
N ASN A 93 29.51 11.52 17.99
CA ASN A 93 29.75 10.78 19.24
C ASN A 93 28.81 9.54 19.41
N GLY A 94 28.19 9.06 18.33
CA GLY A 94 27.28 7.89 18.37
C GLY A 94 25.90 8.15 18.94
N GLY A 95 25.59 9.40 19.32
CA GLY A 95 24.26 9.79 19.78
C GLY A 95 23.27 10.05 18.65
N GLN A 96 22.08 10.51 19.01
CA GLN A 96 21.02 10.89 18.09
C GLN A 96 20.47 12.27 18.45
N VAL A 97 20.30 13.12 17.44
CA VAL A 97 19.64 14.42 17.59
C VAL A 97 18.42 14.52 16.69
N THR A 98 17.31 14.96 17.25
CA THR A 98 16.07 15.19 16.51
C THR A 98 16.27 16.28 15.46
N SER A 99 15.71 16.10 14.28
CA SER A 99 15.66 17.10 13.21
C SER A 99 14.25 17.69 13.10
N PRO A 100 13.98 18.87 13.67
CA PRO A 100 12.64 19.47 13.61
C PRO A 100 12.14 19.70 12.18
N LEU A 101 13.01 20.20 11.30
CA LEU A 101 12.66 20.45 9.89
C LEU A 101 12.22 19.16 9.18
N VAL A 102 13.01 18.10 9.29
CA VAL A 102 12.69 16.81 8.63
C VAL A 102 11.45 16.19 9.27
N THR A 103 11.28 16.34 10.59
CA THR A 103 10.07 15.88 11.29
C THR A 103 8.82 16.59 10.76
N GLN A 104 8.89 17.89 10.52
CA GLN A 104 7.80 18.68 9.96
C GLN A 104 7.47 18.24 8.54
N VAL A 105 8.47 18.06 7.68
CA VAL A 105 8.27 17.57 6.32
C VAL A 105 7.60 16.19 6.31
N MET A 106 8.06 15.26 7.16
CA MET A 106 7.41 13.95 7.30
C MET A 106 5.96 14.06 7.77
N TYR A 107 5.70 14.93 8.74
CA TYR A 107 4.34 15.15 9.27
C TYR A 107 3.38 15.63 8.17
N GLU A 108 3.83 16.51 7.29
CA GLU A 108 3.03 17.06 6.20
C GLU A 108 2.71 16.04 5.11
N VAL A 109 3.55 15.03 4.91
CA VAL A 109 3.31 13.93 3.98
C VAL A 109 2.11 13.07 4.40
N TYR A 110 1.85 12.93 5.72
CA TYR A 110 0.76 12.07 6.18
C TYR A 110 -0.64 12.62 5.85
N PRO A 111 -1.62 11.73 5.59
CA PRO A 111 -3.03 12.13 5.41
C PRO A 111 -3.57 12.92 6.62
N ALA A 112 -4.50 13.83 6.38
CA ALA A 112 -5.03 14.73 7.41
C ALA A 112 -5.60 14.02 8.65
N ASN A 113 -6.27 12.88 8.48
CA ASN A 113 -6.78 12.07 9.58
C ASN A 113 -5.66 11.46 10.43
N VAL A 114 -4.56 11.04 9.81
CA VAL A 114 -3.36 10.52 10.49
C VAL A 114 -2.65 11.65 11.22
N ARG A 115 -2.47 12.83 10.61
CA ARG A 115 -1.90 14.00 11.26
C ARG A 115 -2.68 14.41 12.52
N LYS A 116 -4.02 14.43 12.41
CA LYS A 116 -4.90 14.71 13.55
C LYS A 116 -4.73 13.67 14.66
N TRP A 117 -4.58 12.40 14.30
CA TRP A 117 -4.31 11.34 15.28
C TRP A 117 -2.95 11.52 15.96
N ILE A 118 -1.88 11.77 15.19
CA ILE A 118 -0.53 12.05 15.71
C ILE A 118 -0.58 13.22 16.70
N SER A 119 -1.23 14.33 16.35
CA SER A 119 -1.33 15.51 17.23
C SER A 119 -2.03 15.19 18.56
N ARG A 120 -3.10 14.38 18.53
CA ARG A 120 -3.80 13.95 19.76
C ARG A 120 -2.98 13.03 20.65
N HIS A 121 -1.96 12.35 20.08
CA HIS A 121 -1.07 11.45 20.82
C HIS A 121 0.26 12.10 21.21
N GLY A 122 0.33 13.43 21.23
CA GLY A 122 1.48 14.20 21.69
C GLY A 122 2.47 14.59 20.58
N GLY A 123 2.06 14.48 19.31
CA GLY A 123 2.90 14.85 18.17
C GLY A 123 4.04 13.86 17.90
N LEU A 124 4.85 14.20 16.90
CA LEU A 124 6.08 13.46 16.60
C LEU A 124 7.17 13.88 17.58
N SER A 125 7.60 12.97 18.42
CA SER A 125 8.67 13.16 19.39
C SER A 125 9.67 12.00 19.33
N ARG A 126 10.65 11.94 20.23
CA ARG A 126 11.56 10.77 20.31
C ARG A 126 10.84 9.49 20.72
N ARG A 127 9.67 9.60 21.36
CA ARG A 127 8.85 8.47 21.75
C ARG A 127 8.09 7.95 20.54
N LEU A 128 8.13 6.63 20.33
CA LEU A 128 7.34 5.94 19.32
C LEU A 128 5.86 5.90 19.77
N ILE A 129 4.95 6.38 18.92
CA ILE A 129 3.50 6.21 19.08
C ILE A 129 2.98 5.21 18.05
N LEU A 130 2.07 4.32 18.45
CA LEU A 130 1.62 3.19 17.64
C LEU A 130 0.15 3.31 17.25
N LEU A 131 -0.11 3.39 15.95
CA LEU A 131 -1.45 3.34 15.36
C LEU A 131 -1.74 1.89 14.92
N LYS A 132 -2.77 1.27 15.48
CA LYS A 132 -3.13 -0.13 15.25
C LYS A 132 -4.61 -0.42 15.47
N GLY A 133 -5.05 -1.61 15.12
CA GLY A 133 -6.39 -2.09 15.37
C GLY A 133 -7.48 -1.21 14.73
N ARG A 134 -8.54 -0.92 15.47
CA ARG A 134 -9.70 -0.16 14.97
C ARG A 134 -9.35 1.25 14.51
N GLU A 135 -8.42 1.94 15.18
CA GLU A 135 -7.99 3.28 14.77
C GLU A 135 -7.26 3.23 13.41
N LEU A 136 -6.37 2.25 13.21
CA LEU A 136 -5.70 2.06 11.92
C LEU A 136 -6.71 1.74 10.81
N ALA A 137 -7.64 0.83 11.06
CA ALA A 137 -8.66 0.42 10.08
C ALA A 137 -9.57 1.58 9.66
N ALA A 138 -9.76 2.60 10.52
CA ALA A 138 -10.50 3.81 10.17
C ALA A 138 -9.69 4.78 9.28
N MET A 139 -8.38 4.60 9.14
CA MET A 139 -7.48 5.55 8.47
C MET A 139 -6.84 5.01 7.20
N VAL A 140 -6.51 3.72 7.19
CA VAL A 140 -5.87 3.03 6.06
C VAL A 140 -6.84 1.99 5.51
N PRO A 141 -6.99 1.83 4.18
CA PRO A 141 -7.83 0.80 3.61
C PRO A 141 -7.45 -0.59 4.15
N ALA A 142 -8.47 -1.40 4.46
CA ALA A 142 -8.24 -2.82 4.73
C ALA A 142 -7.79 -3.50 3.44
N CYS A 143 -6.83 -4.43 3.53
CA CYS A 143 -6.55 -5.30 2.41
C CYS A 143 -7.76 -6.20 2.20
N ASP A 144 -8.30 -6.23 0.98
CA ASP A 144 -9.36 -7.16 0.64
C ASP A 144 -8.85 -8.59 0.92
N ALA A 145 -9.53 -9.31 1.76
CA ALA A 145 -9.46 -10.75 1.73
C ALA A 145 -9.85 -11.12 0.30
N GLY A 146 -8.90 -11.68 -0.49
CA GLY A 146 -9.09 -11.96 -1.92
C GLY A 146 -10.50 -12.49 -2.23
N PRO A 147 -10.96 -12.49 -3.48
CA PRO A 147 -12.38 -12.67 -3.81
C PRO A 147 -12.92 -13.85 -3.01
N ALA A 148 -13.81 -13.56 -2.07
CA ALA A 148 -14.55 -14.60 -1.36
C ALA A 148 -15.23 -15.42 -2.46
N ILE A 149 -14.81 -16.67 -2.61
CA ILE A 149 -15.48 -17.62 -3.49
C ILE A 149 -16.93 -17.64 -3.00
N ARG A 150 -17.80 -16.91 -3.71
CA ARG A 150 -19.23 -16.99 -3.47
C ARG A 150 -19.64 -18.39 -3.92
N THR A 151 -19.68 -19.31 -2.99
CA THR A 151 -20.34 -20.61 -3.19
C THR A 151 -21.82 -20.28 -3.35
N HIS A 152 -22.26 -20.18 -4.61
CA HIS A 152 -23.69 -20.20 -4.89
C HIS A 152 -24.25 -21.52 -4.37
N PRO A 153 -25.29 -21.51 -3.50
CA PRO A 153 -25.97 -22.74 -3.17
C PRO A 153 -26.58 -23.32 -4.46
N PRO A 154 -26.58 -24.65 -4.63
CA PRO A 154 -27.15 -25.25 -5.81
C PRO A 154 -28.62 -24.90 -5.91
N SER A 155 -29.00 -24.30 -7.05
CA SER A 155 -30.38 -24.00 -7.38
C SER A 155 -31.18 -25.30 -7.46
N THR A 156 -31.99 -25.59 -6.46
CA THR A 156 -32.98 -26.71 -6.53
C THR A 156 -34.08 -26.32 -7.49
N ARG A 157 -33.93 -26.74 -8.75
CA ARG A 157 -34.98 -26.68 -9.75
C ARG A 157 -36.02 -27.75 -9.41
N THR A 158 -37.11 -27.39 -8.76
CA THR A 158 -38.28 -28.26 -8.55
C THR A 158 -38.92 -28.49 -9.89
N ILE A 159 -38.78 -29.72 -10.41
CA ILE A 159 -39.55 -30.18 -11.57
C ILE A 159 -40.94 -30.51 -11.05
N ARG A 160 -41.95 -29.72 -11.45
CA ARG A 160 -43.35 -30.05 -11.29
C ARG A 160 -43.73 -31.00 -12.43
N SER A 161 -44.15 -32.20 -12.08
CA SER A 161 -44.90 -33.17 -12.93
C SER A 161 -46.35 -32.74 -13.10
#